data_49c26f0ea70e4a3f313a084708b369b0
#
_entry.id   49c26f0ea70e4a3f313a084708b369b0
#
_cell.length_a   1.000
_cell.length_b   1.000
_cell.length_c   1.000
_cell.angle_alpha   90.00
_cell.angle_beta   90.00
_cell.angle_gamma   90.00
#
_symmetry.space_group_name_H-M   'P 1'
#
loop_
_entity.id
_entity.type
_entity.pdbx_description
1 polymer ?
#
loop_
_entity_poly.entity_id
_entity_poly.type
_entity_poly.pdbx_seq_one_letter_code
_entity_poly.pdbx_strand_id
1 'polypeptide(L)'
;MAIPQTSVRTSHAMTIRVDGVTIGRIQGWNPTQSRAANPVYELNAATAGAILEHVPANQAGQTITINRYDLFSVKMEQAWGPNFDITLLMDQNSALEVNEKWLNPDGSREMYVYGGFWFTSLGRTMSAVDDKIVKVNATAVYTTYRRLV
;
A
#
# COMPACT_ATOMS: atom_id res chain seq x y z
N MET A 1 -7.53 15.76 13.26
CA MET A 1 -8.36 14.75 12.59
C MET A 1 -9.65 14.57 13.40
N ALA A 2 -10.79 14.71 12.76
CA ALA A 2 -12.08 14.53 13.42
C ALA A 2 -12.42 13.04 13.60
N ILE A 3 -13.11 12.71 14.70
CA ILE A 3 -13.60 11.35 14.95
C ILE A 3 -14.73 11.06 13.97
N PRO A 4 -14.66 9.99 13.19
CA PRO A 4 -15.69 9.63 12.24
C PRO A 4 -16.98 9.21 12.97
N GLN A 5 -18.14 9.67 12.45
CA GLN A 5 -19.46 9.44 13.04
C GLN A 5 -20.22 8.32 12.31
N THR A 6 -19.52 7.46 11.60
CA THR A 6 -20.13 6.37 10.83
C THR A 6 -19.64 5.02 11.35
N SER A 7 -20.45 3.98 11.17
CA SER A 7 -20.06 2.61 11.48
C SER A 7 -19.08 2.04 10.45
N VAL A 8 -19.02 2.65 9.27
CA VAL A 8 -18.11 2.25 8.19
C VAL A 8 -16.84 3.09 8.26
N ARG A 9 -15.68 2.43 8.13
CA ARG A 9 -14.39 3.11 8.11
C ARG A 9 -14.28 3.98 6.85
N THR A 10 -13.89 5.23 7.04
CA THR A 10 -13.76 6.20 5.94
C THR A 10 -12.31 6.63 5.77
N SER A 11 -11.93 6.98 4.56
CA SER A 11 -10.57 7.46 4.24
C SER A 11 -10.22 8.78 4.91
N HIS A 12 -11.19 9.56 5.36
CA HIS A 12 -10.96 10.79 6.09
C HIS A 12 -10.27 10.57 7.45
N ALA A 13 -10.38 9.37 8.00
CA ALA A 13 -9.78 8.99 9.28
C ALA A 13 -8.37 8.41 9.14
N MET A 14 -7.82 8.37 7.92
CA MET A 14 -6.54 7.76 7.63
C MET A 14 -5.43 8.79 7.48
N THR A 15 -4.25 8.46 7.97
CA THR A 15 -3.02 9.23 7.78
C THR A 15 -1.89 8.29 7.41
N ILE A 16 -1.15 8.63 6.37
CA ILE A 16 0.04 7.88 5.93
C ILE A 16 1.29 8.63 6.37
N ARG A 17 2.22 7.91 6.99
CA ARG A 17 3.51 8.45 7.42
C ARG A 17 4.64 7.57 6.92
N VAL A 18 5.71 8.20 6.47
CA VAL A 18 6.94 7.52 6.05
C VAL A 18 8.07 8.01 6.96
N ASP A 19 8.72 7.08 7.65
CA ASP A 19 9.78 7.35 8.62
C ASP A 19 9.40 8.47 9.62
N GLY A 20 8.13 8.47 10.04
CA GLY A 20 7.60 9.44 10.99
C GLY A 20 7.10 10.75 10.38
N VAL A 21 7.29 10.99 9.09
CA VAL A 21 6.82 12.20 8.40
C VAL A 21 5.48 11.93 7.71
N THR A 22 4.49 12.76 7.99
CA THR A 22 3.17 12.66 7.36
C THR A 22 3.23 13.07 5.90
N ILE A 23 2.74 12.21 5.02
CA ILE A 23 2.63 12.50 3.59
C ILE A 23 1.22 13.01 3.31
N GLY A 24 1.14 14.20 2.75
CA GLY A 24 -0.12 14.77 2.29
C GLY A 24 -0.38 14.54 0.81
N ARG A 25 -1.60 14.87 0.38
CA ARG A 25 -2.01 14.91 -1.03
C ARG A 25 -2.03 13.55 -1.74
N ILE A 26 -2.06 12.45 -1.00
CA ILE A 26 -2.28 11.13 -1.56
C ILE A 26 -3.76 10.99 -1.93
N GLN A 27 -4.04 10.58 -3.17
CA GLN A 27 -5.39 10.29 -3.64
C GLN A 27 -5.77 8.83 -3.44
N GLY A 28 -4.84 7.93 -3.63
CA GLY A 28 -5.07 6.49 -3.54
C GLY A 28 -3.92 5.78 -2.84
N TRP A 29 -4.29 4.87 -1.97
CA TRP A 29 -3.38 4.01 -1.23
C TRP A 29 -4.01 2.62 -1.18
N ASN A 30 -3.49 1.70 -1.99
CA ASN A 30 -4.09 0.39 -2.20
C ASN A 30 -3.07 -0.72 -1.87
N PRO A 31 -2.95 -1.11 -0.60
CA PRO A 31 -2.14 -2.26 -0.23
C PRO A 31 -2.86 -3.56 -0.57
N THR A 32 -2.13 -4.53 -1.10
CA THR A 32 -2.64 -5.85 -1.42
C THR A 32 -1.71 -6.94 -0.91
N GLN A 33 -2.29 -8.07 -0.59
CA GLN A 33 -1.57 -9.28 -0.24
C GLN A 33 -2.19 -10.46 -0.98
N SER A 34 -1.37 -11.36 -1.46
CA SER A 34 -1.85 -12.56 -2.11
C SER A 34 -0.94 -13.75 -1.85
N ARG A 35 -1.53 -14.92 -1.86
CA ARG A 35 -0.82 -16.21 -1.92
C ARG A 35 -1.68 -17.20 -2.65
N ALA A 36 -1.05 -18.17 -3.30
CA ALA A 36 -1.77 -19.27 -3.92
C ALA A 36 -2.15 -20.31 -2.87
N ALA A 37 -3.28 -20.96 -3.08
CA ALA A 37 -3.69 -22.14 -2.34
C ALA A 37 -3.88 -23.26 -3.37
N ASN A 38 -2.99 -24.24 -3.36
CA ASN A 38 -2.95 -25.28 -4.36
C ASN A 38 -3.84 -26.46 -3.94
N PRO A 39 -4.75 -26.92 -4.80
CA PRO A 39 -5.59 -28.08 -4.49
C PRO A 39 -4.76 -29.36 -4.50
N VAL A 40 -5.09 -30.27 -3.59
CA VAL A 40 -4.52 -31.62 -3.53
C VAL A 40 -5.60 -32.63 -3.88
N TYR A 41 -5.26 -33.54 -4.75
CA TYR A 41 -6.15 -34.63 -5.21
C TYR A 41 -5.58 -35.98 -4.80
N GLU A 42 -6.45 -36.97 -4.69
CA GLU A 42 -6.02 -38.35 -4.51
C GLU A 42 -6.50 -39.26 -5.66
N LEU A 43 -5.77 -40.32 -5.90
CA LEU A 43 -6.15 -41.34 -6.87
C LEU A 43 -7.07 -42.36 -6.19
N ASN A 44 -8.33 -41.98 -6.05
CA ASN A 44 -9.35 -42.82 -5.40
C ASN A 44 -10.69 -42.65 -6.09
N ALA A 45 -11.31 -43.79 -6.45
CA ALA A 45 -12.62 -43.78 -7.11
C ALA A 45 -13.74 -43.21 -6.21
N ALA A 46 -13.59 -43.31 -4.89
CA ALA A 46 -14.58 -42.80 -3.95
C ALA A 46 -14.65 -41.27 -3.92
N THR A 47 -13.54 -40.57 -4.18
CA THR A 47 -13.50 -39.12 -4.25
C THR A 47 -13.81 -38.59 -5.65
N ALA A 48 -13.75 -39.43 -6.68
CA ALA A 48 -14.10 -39.12 -8.06
C ALA A 48 -13.47 -37.81 -8.58
N GLY A 49 -12.22 -37.56 -8.22
CA GLY A 49 -11.50 -36.36 -8.63
C GLY A 49 -11.83 -35.08 -7.83
N ALA A 50 -12.56 -35.22 -6.73
CA ALA A 50 -12.81 -34.07 -5.85
C ALA A 50 -11.55 -33.59 -5.15
N ILE A 51 -11.51 -32.30 -4.82
CA ILE A 51 -10.42 -31.71 -4.10
C ILE A 51 -10.45 -32.20 -2.65
N LEU A 52 -9.33 -32.73 -2.12
CA LEU A 52 -9.23 -33.13 -0.73
C LEU A 52 -9.02 -31.92 0.18
N GLU A 53 -8.04 -31.10 -0.16
CA GLU A 53 -7.68 -29.92 0.61
C GLU A 53 -6.92 -28.92 -0.27
N HIS A 54 -6.77 -27.72 0.24
CA HIS A 54 -5.91 -26.70 -0.36
C HIS A 54 -4.65 -26.52 0.49
N VAL A 55 -3.49 -26.61 -0.14
CA VAL A 55 -2.20 -26.37 0.52
C VAL A 55 -1.76 -24.94 0.20
N PRO A 56 -1.62 -24.08 1.21
CA PRO A 56 -1.19 -22.70 0.97
C PRO A 56 0.26 -22.64 0.53
N ALA A 57 0.52 -21.87 -0.50
CA ALA A 57 1.85 -21.56 -0.97
C ALA A 57 2.46 -20.40 -0.17
N ASN A 58 3.71 -20.06 -0.48
CA ASN A 58 4.38 -18.91 0.10
C ASN A 58 3.65 -17.60 -0.27
N GLN A 59 3.79 -16.59 0.57
CA GLN A 59 3.26 -15.28 0.26
C GLN A 59 3.92 -14.71 -1.00
N ALA A 60 3.10 -14.11 -1.85
CA ALA A 60 3.51 -13.40 -3.05
C ALA A 60 2.55 -12.23 -3.26
N GLY A 61 2.92 -11.28 -4.11
CA GLY A 61 2.03 -10.18 -4.46
C GLY A 61 1.76 -9.18 -3.34
N GLN A 62 2.70 -9.00 -2.43
CA GLN A 62 2.65 -7.94 -1.41
C GLN A 62 3.00 -6.61 -2.06
N THR A 63 2.00 -5.92 -2.59
CA THR A 63 2.19 -4.70 -3.35
C THR A 63 1.33 -3.58 -2.81
N ILE A 64 1.80 -2.34 -3.01
CA ILE A 64 1.06 -1.12 -2.69
C ILE A 64 1.04 -0.25 -3.94
N THR A 65 -0.14 0.14 -4.37
CA THR A 65 -0.32 1.11 -5.45
C THR A 65 -0.65 2.47 -4.86
N ILE A 66 0.09 3.50 -5.26
CA ILE A 66 -0.01 4.85 -4.72
C ILE A 66 -0.33 5.80 -5.86
N ASN A 67 -1.34 6.65 -5.66
CA ASN A 67 -1.68 7.73 -6.56
C ASN A 67 -1.63 9.07 -5.82
N ARG A 68 -1.04 10.07 -6.43
CA ARG A 68 -0.87 11.38 -5.83
C ARG A 68 -0.92 12.47 -6.90
N TYR A 69 -1.37 13.66 -6.54
CA TYR A 69 -1.21 14.84 -7.38
C TYR A 69 0.26 15.25 -7.44
N ASP A 70 0.74 15.60 -8.63
CA ASP A 70 2.06 16.21 -8.79
C ASP A 70 1.97 17.68 -8.39
N LEU A 71 2.70 18.07 -7.37
CA LEU A 71 2.72 19.44 -6.87
C LEU A 71 3.98 20.14 -7.32
N PHE A 72 3.85 21.41 -7.65
CA PHE A 72 4.99 22.23 -8.06
C PHE A 72 6.01 22.41 -6.94
N SER A 73 5.52 22.57 -5.70
CA SER A 73 6.37 22.84 -4.54
C SER A 73 6.93 21.61 -3.85
N VAL A 74 6.23 20.47 -3.94
CA VAL A 74 6.60 19.23 -3.23
C VAL A 74 6.41 18.05 -4.18
N LYS A 75 7.50 17.45 -4.59
CA LYS A 75 7.47 16.21 -5.38
C LYS A 75 7.21 15.01 -4.50
N MET A 76 6.73 13.90 -5.08
CA MET A 76 6.55 12.65 -4.34
C MET A 76 7.87 12.19 -3.72
N GLU A 77 8.93 12.29 -4.49
CA GLU A 77 10.28 11.93 -4.08
C GLU A 77 10.73 12.70 -2.83
N GLN A 78 10.43 13.99 -2.77
CA GLN A 78 10.77 14.86 -1.64
C GLN A 78 9.90 14.61 -0.42
N ALA A 79 8.67 14.14 -0.63
CA ALA A 79 7.75 13.85 0.45
C ALA A 79 8.17 12.62 1.29
N TRP A 80 9.06 11.78 0.76
CA TRP A 80 9.58 10.60 1.45
C TRP A 80 10.71 10.92 2.42
N GLY A 81 11.03 12.20 2.60
CA GLY A 81 11.99 12.70 3.56
C GLY A 81 13.24 13.30 2.88
N PRO A 82 14.00 14.14 3.61
CA PRO A 82 15.14 14.85 3.04
C PRO A 82 16.30 13.96 2.61
N ASN A 83 16.35 12.72 3.12
CA ASN A 83 17.36 11.74 2.77
C ASN A 83 16.92 10.80 1.63
N PHE A 84 15.70 10.95 1.13
CA PHE A 84 15.08 10.07 0.15
C PHE A 84 14.52 10.88 -1.02
N ASP A 85 15.35 11.71 -1.62
CA ASP A 85 15.01 12.39 -2.87
C ASP A 85 15.16 11.37 -4.01
N ILE A 86 14.10 10.58 -4.23
CA ILE A 86 14.10 9.52 -5.22
C ILE A 86 13.55 10.09 -6.52
N THR A 87 14.42 10.59 -7.37
CA THR A 87 14.09 11.02 -8.73
C THR A 87 14.09 9.83 -9.69
N LEU A 88 15.03 8.93 -9.51
CA LEU A 88 15.13 7.66 -10.23
C LEU A 88 14.90 6.50 -9.25
N LEU A 89 14.32 5.41 -9.73
CA LEU A 89 14.12 4.22 -8.90
C LEU A 89 15.41 3.71 -8.28
N MET A 90 16.52 3.85 -9.00
CA MET A 90 17.83 3.41 -8.53
C MET A 90 18.41 4.27 -7.40
N ASP A 91 17.82 5.43 -7.16
CA ASP A 91 18.28 6.32 -6.06
C ASP A 91 17.82 5.81 -4.69
N GLN A 92 16.81 4.95 -4.66
CA GLN A 92 16.41 4.28 -3.42
C GLN A 92 17.40 3.14 -3.12
N ASN A 93 18.24 3.35 -2.11
CA ASN A 93 19.27 2.39 -1.71
C ASN A 93 19.05 1.77 -0.33
N SER A 94 17.93 2.07 0.30
CA SER A 94 17.51 1.45 1.56
C SER A 94 15.99 1.28 1.62
N ALA A 95 15.54 0.28 2.39
CA ALA A 95 14.12 0.06 2.61
C ALA A 95 13.51 1.15 3.49
N LEU A 96 12.28 1.52 3.20
CA LEU A 96 11.51 2.47 3.99
C LEU A 96 10.56 1.74 4.95
N GLU A 97 10.14 2.44 5.99
CA GLU A 97 9.05 2.01 6.86
C GLU A 97 7.88 2.96 6.68
N VAL A 98 6.72 2.41 6.35
CA VAL A 98 5.50 3.18 6.12
C VAL A 98 4.46 2.81 7.17
N ASN A 99 3.86 3.82 7.77
CA ASN A 99 2.83 3.69 8.79
C ASN A 99 1.50 4.21 8.27
N GLU A 100 0.48 3.38 8.36
CA GLU A 100 -0.91 3.73 8.07
C GLU A 100 -1.65 3.85 9.39
N LYS A 101 -2.12 5.05 9.72
CA LYS A 101 -2.81 5.34 10.98
C LYS A 101 -4.28 5.59 10.74
N TRP A 102 -5.10 4.98 11.58
CA TRP A 102 -6.54 5.16 11.56
C TRP A 102 -7.06 5.70 12.89
N LEU A 103 -8.04 6.58 12.82
CA LEU A 103 -8.83 7.03 13.96
C LEU A 103 -10.21 6.37 13.90
N ASN A 104 -10.55 5.61 14.92
CA ASN A 104 -11.82 4.91 15.00
C ASN A 104 -12.92 5.80 15.61
N PRO A 105 -14.22 5.47 15.38
CA PRO A 105 -15.33 6.25 15.94
C PRO A 105 -15.36 6.33 17.47
N ASP A 106 -14.80 5.35 18.15
CA ASP A 106 -14.69 5.33 19.62
C ASP A 106 -13.52 6.17 20.16
N GLY A 107 -12.75 6.80 19.27
CA GLY A 107 -11.56 7.57 19.63
C GLY A 107 -10.29 6.74 19.72
N SER A 108 -10.37 5.42 19.62
CA SER A 108 -9.19 4.56 19.57
C SER A 108 -8.43 4.73 18.26
N ARG A 109 -7.16 4.36 18.29
CA ARG A 109 -6.26 4.45 17.13
C ARG A 109 -5.72 3.09 16.77
N GLU A 110 -5.67 2.84 15.47
CA GLU A 110 -5.01 1.67 14.92
C GLU A 110 -3.87 2.11 14.03
N MET A 111 -2.80 1.32 14.02
CA MET A 111 -1.65 1.57 13.16
C MET A 111 -1.24 0.28 12.47
N TYR A 112 -1.04 0.36 11.17
CA TYR A 112 -0.47 -0.72 10.38
C TYR A 112 0.90 -0.29 9.90
N VAL A 113 1.87 -1.17 10.04
CA VAL A 113 3.26 -0.90 9.69
C VAL A 113 3.67 -1.80 8.53
N TYR A 114 4.14 -1.18 7.46
CA TYR A 114 4.71 -1.85 6.30
C TYR A 114 6.22 -1.68 6.34
N GLY A 115 6.94 -2.75 6.58
CA GLY A 115 8.40 -2.76 6.61
C GLY A 115 9.00 -3.35 5.34
N GLY A 116 10.25 -2.98 5.04
CA GLY A 116 10.91 -3.44 3.82
C GLY A 116 10.27 -2.87 2.55
N PHE A 117 9.87 -1.61 2.59
CA PHE A 117 9.17 -0.95 1.49
C PHE A 117 10.14 -0.50 0.41
N TRP A 118 9.92 -0.96 -0.83
CA TRP A 118 10.72 -0.61 -2.00
C TRP A 118 9.81 -0.20 -3.14
N PHE A 119 10.14 0.90 -3.79
CA PHE A 119 9.48 1.28 -5.03
C PHE A 119 9.89 0.37 -6.17
N THR A 120 8.92 -0.11 -6.94
CA THR A 120 9.15 -0.92 -8.13
C THR A 120 8.81 -0.17 -9.42
N SER A 121 7.96 0.85 -9.36
CA SER A 121 7.67 1.71 -10.50
C SER A 121 7.31 3.12 -10.05
N LEU A 122 7.72 4.10 -10.83
CA LEU A 122 7.34 5.51 -10.70
C LEU A 122 6.94 6.02 -12.08
N GLY A 123 5.83 6.73 -12.14
CA GLY A 123 5.36 7.28 -13.41
C GLY A 123 4.46 8.48 -13.21
N ARG A 124 4.18 9.17 -14.30
CA ARG A 124 3.27 10.30 -14.32
C ARG A 124 2.21 10.10 -15.39
N THR A 125 1.01 10.52 -15.08
CA THR A 125 -0.10 10.56 -16.03
C THR A 125 -0.47 12.00 -16.30
N MET A 126 -0.48 12.37 -17.58
CA MET A 126 -0.85 13.68 -18.06
C MET A 126 -1.89 13.53 -19.17
N SER A 127 -2.96 14.32 -19.13
CA SER A 127 -4.00 14.32 -20.16
C SER A 127 -4.37 15.75 -20.52
N ALA A 128 -4.53 16.01 -21.80
CA ALA A 128 -5.01 17.29 -22.30
C ALA A 128 -6.54 17.38 -22.32
N VAL A 129 -7.22 16.24 -22.24
CA VAL A 129 -8.67 16.12 -22.40
C VAL A 129 -9.38 16.13 -21.06
N ASP A 130 -8.81 15.46 -20.05
CA ASP A 130 -9.41 15.33 -18.72
C ASP A 130 -9.23 16.61 -17.88
N ASP A 131 -9.06 16.45 -16.58
CA ASP A 131 -8.92 17.53 -15.59
C ASP A 131 -7.63 18.35 -15.71
N LYS A 132 -6.73 17.97 -16.59
CA LYS A 132 -5.41 18.60 -16.82
C LYS A 132 -4.50 18.60 -15.61
N ILE A 133 -4.81 17.80 -14.60
CA ILE A 133 -3.99 17.65 -13.42
C ILE A 133 -2.96 16.54 -13.68
N VAL A 134 -1.71 16.83 -13.37
CA VAL A 134 -0.65 15.82 -13.45
C VAL A 134 -0.73 14.94 -12.20
N LYS A 135 -0.80 13.65 -12.43
CA LYS A 135 -0.86 12.65 -11.38
C LYS A 135 0.41 11.81 -11.38
N VAL A 136 0.91 11.52 -10.19
CA VAL A 136 2.04 10.63 -10.00
C VAL A 136 1.52 9.27 -9.56
N ASN A 137 1.93 8.22 -10.26
CA ASN A 137 1.57 6.85 -9.97
C ASN A 137 2.83 6.10 -9.54
N ALA A 138 2.74 5.39 -8.44
CA ALA A 138 3.83 4.57 -7.95
C ALA A 138 3.33 3.20 -7.56
N THR A 139 4.17 2.20 -7.75
CA THR A 139 3.95 0.84 -7.24
C THR A 139 5.14 0.48 -6.38
N ALA A 140 4.87 -0.13 -5.24
CA ALA A 140 5.88 -0.56 -4.31
C ALA A 140 5.60 -1.97 -3.81
N VAL A 141 6.62 -2.61 -3.27
CA VAL A 141 6.51 -3.90 -2.60
C VAL A 141 6.93 -3.74 -1.15
N TYR A 142 6.39 -4.56 -0.28
CA TYR A 142 6.77 -4.58 1.13
C TYR A 142 7.03 -6.02 1.59
N THR A 143 7.87 -6.16 2.60
CA THR A 143 8.26 -7.48 3.13
C THR A 143 7.42 -7.87 4.34
N THR A 144 7.21 -6.94 5.26
CA THR A 144 6.50 -7.20 6.52
C THR A 144 5.29 -6.29 6.66
N TYR A 145 4.25 -6.84 7.25
CA TYR A 145 3.03 -6.13 7.57
C TYR A 145 2.58 -6.53 8.96
N ARG A 146 2.35 -5.57 9.82
CA ARG A 146 1.88 -5.83 11.18
C ARG A 146 0.94 -4.74 11.65
N ARG A 147 0.00 -5.12 12.50
CA ARG A 147 -0.90 -4.22 13.18
C ARG A 147 -0.34 -3.90 14.56
N LEU A 148 -0.31 -2.63 14.89
CA LEU A 148 -0.05 -2.14 16.24
C LEU A 148 -1.33 -1.51 16.80
N VAL A 149 -1.58 -1.76 18.05
CA VAL A 149 -2.76 -1.23 18.74
C VAL A 149 -2.36 -0.05 19.60
#